data_260545ce04dc67c9804b31b8c8c13297
#
_entry.id   260545ce04dc67c9804b31b8c8c13297
#
_cell.length_a   1.000
_cell.length_b   1.000
_cell.length_c   1.000
_cell.angle_alpha   90.00
_cell.angle_beta   90.00
_cell.angle_gamma   90.00
#
_symmetry.space_group_name_H-M   'P 1'
#
loop_
_entity.id
_entity.type
_entity.pdbx_description
1 polymer ?
#
loop_
_entity_poly.entity_id
_entity_poly.type
_entity_poly.pdbx_seq_one_letter_code
_entity_poly.pdbx_strand_id
1 'polypeptide(L)'
;MRRALVALLVLAAVGGLGFAYVDHTQPGWWVRLRYPLYYRDSIVGYVHQYHLDPALIAAVVYEESRFTANSRSSAGAIGLMQLLPSTARGIAAHTGGTKFDPRHDLYDADLNIRYGSWYLAHLRQKYAGRRDSGDLALAAYNAGQANVDRWISETPAGRPVRVRFAATRDYVADVHHLVSLYRKAYGDQLGSG
;
A
#
# COMPACT_ATOMS: atom_id res chain seq x y z
N MET A 1 2.49 -48.48 -18.66
CA MET A 1 2.42 -47.09 -19.12
C MET A 1 1.08 -46.40 -18.79
N ARG A 2 -0.11 -46.91 -19.18
CA ARG A 2 -1.42 -46.33 -18.91
C ARG A 2 -1.70 -46.03 -17.41
N ARG A 3 -1.39 -46.99 -16.51
CA ARG A 3 -1.61 -46.83 -15.05
C ARG A 3 -0.71 -45.71 -14.45
N ALA A 4 0.52 -45.58 -14.90
CA ALA A 4 1.42 -44.51 -14.43
C ALA A 4 0.94 -43.12 -14.92
N LEU A 5 0.45 -43.03 -16.15
CA LEU A 5 -0.12 -41.80 -16.71
C LEU A 5 -1.39 -41.37 -15.93
N VAL A 6 -2.28 -42.31 -15.63
CA VAL A 6 -3.49 -42.05 -14.84
C VAL A 6 -3.11 -41.56 -13.42
N ALA A 7 -2.15 -42.22 -12.77
CA ALA A 7 -1.67 -41.78 -11.45
C ALA A 7 -1.09 -40.36 -11.47
N LEU A 8 -0.30 -40.01 -12.49
CA LEU A 8 0.24 -38.65 -12.66
C LEU A 8 -0.87 -37.61 -12.88
N LEU A 9 -1.88 -37.93 -13.69
CA LEU A 9 -3.02 -37.05 -13.92
C LEU A 9 -3.85 -36.81 -12.64
N VAL A 10 -4.07 -37.87 -11.86
CA VAL A 10 -4.76 -37.76 -10.56
C VAL A 10 -3.96 -36.92 -9.58
N LEU A 11 -2.67 -37.11 -9.48
CA LEU A 11 -1.79 -36.30 -8.62
C LEU A 11 -1.78 -34.82 -9.05
N ALA A 12 -1.72 -34.57 -10.35
CA ALA A 12 -1.79 -33.20 -10.89
C ALA A 12 -3.15 -32.53 -10.59
N ALA A 13 -4.26 -33.29 -10.72
CA ALA A 13 -5.59 -32.79 -10.40
C ALA A 13 -5.75 -32.49 -8.90
N VAL A 14 -5.30 -33.41 -8.03
CA VAL A 14 -5.34 -33.19 -6.57
C VAL A 14 -4.45 -32.03 -6.16
N GLY A 15 -3.24 -31.92 -6.73
CA GLY A 15 -2.35 -30.77 -6.49
C GLY A 15 -2.95 -29.45 -6.95
N GLY A 16 -3.56 -29.43 -8.13
CA GLY A 16 -4.25 -28.27 -8.67
C GLY A 16 -5.46 -27.82 -7.82
N LEU A 17 -6.29 -28.77 -7.38
CA LEU A 17 -7.42 -28.48 -6.49
C LEU A 17 -6.94 -27.98 -5.12
N GLY A 18 -5.90 -28.59 -4.55
CA GLY A 18 -5.28 -28.16 -3.29
C GLY A 18 -4.72 -26.75 -3.38
N PHE A 19 -4.02 -26.43 -4.47
CA PHE A 19 -3.51 -25.09 -4.73
C PHE A 19 -4.66 -24.07 -4.86
N ALA A 20 -5.68 -24.38 -5.67
CA ALA A 20 -6.83 -23.52 -5.85
C ALA A 20 -7.59 -23.27 -4.53
N TYR A 21 -7.71 -24.30 -3.68
CA TYR A 21 -8.30 -24.16 -2.35
C TYR A 21 -7.49 -23.22 -1.44
N VAL A 22 -6.18 -23.39 -1.39
CA VAL A 22 -5.27 -22.55 -0.59
C VAL A 22 -5.27 -21.11 -1.11
N ASP A 23 -5.24 -20.92 -2.42
CA ASP A 23 -5.27 -19.59 -3.04
C ASP A 23 -6.61 -18.89 -2.81
N HIS A 24 -7.71 -19.63 -2.82
CA HIS A 24 -9.05 -19.09 -2.53
C HIS A 24 -9.23 -18.75 -1.04
N THR A 25 -8.81 -19.62 -0.13
CA THR A 25 -9.01 -19.44 1.32
C THR A 25 -7.96 -18.53 1.96
N GLN A 26 -6.82 -18.37 1.31
CA GLN A 26 -5.70 -17.53 1.72
C GLN A 26 -5.36 -17.68 3.22
N PRO A 27 -5.01 -18.89 3.71
CA PRO A 27 -4.67 -19.08 5.11
C PRO A 27 -3.45 -18.22 5.48
N GLY A 28 -3.33 -17.83 6.76
CA GLY A 28 -2.31 -16.88 7.21
C GLY A 28 -0.88 -17.26 6.81
N TRP A 29 -0.51 -18.56 6.85
CA TRP A 29 0.80 -19.02 6.40
C TRP A 29 1.03 -18.78 4.89
N TRP A 30 0.00 -18.93 4.05
CA TRP A 30 0.06 -18.67 2.61
C TRP A 30 0.22 -17.19 2.32
N VAL A 31 -0.54 -16.34 3.05
CA VAL A 31 -0.40 -14.89 2.95
C VAL A 31 1.01 -14.45 3.32
N ARG A 32 1.58 -14.98 4.42
CA ARG A 32 2.97 -14.65 4.84
C ARG A 32 4.02 -15.04 3.80
N LEU A 33 3.81 -16.16 3.09
CA LEU A 33 4.70 -16.58 2.02
C LEU A 33 4.63 -15.65 0.79
N ARG A 34 3.42 -15.20 0.43
CA ARG A 34 3.17 -14.42 -0.78
C ARG A 34 3.31 -12.91 -0.57
N TYR A 35 2.98 -12.44 0.62
CA TYR A 35 2.97 -11.03 1.02
C TYR A 35 3.79 -10.85 2.29
N PRO A 36 5.14 -10.88 2.20
CA PRO A 36 5.99 -10.77 3.38
C PRO A 36 5.88 -9.39 4.02
N LEU A 37 6.12 -9.32 5.33
CA LEU A 37 6.20 -8.07 6.09
C LEU A 37 7.66 -7.81 6.46
N TYR A 38 8.22 -6.74 5.94
CA TYR A 38 9.54 -6.21 6.31
C TYR A 38 9.39 -4.82 6.95
N TYR A 39 10.46 -4.32 7.55
CA TYR A 39 10.50 -2.99 8.19
C TYR A 39 9.39 -2.75 9.22
N ARG A 40 8.97 -3.80 9.91
CA ARG A 40 7.87 -3.78 10.87
C ARG A 40 8.02 -2.65 11.89
N ASP A 41 9.22 -2.49 12.47
CA ASP A 41 9.45 -1.56 13.57
C ASP A 41 9.31 -0.10 13.09
N SER A 42 9.78 0.23 11.90
CA SER A 42 9.55 1.54 11.27
C SER A 42 8.05 1.76 11.00
N ILE A 43 7.35 0.74 10.46
CA ILE A 43 5.91 0.83 10.21
C ILE A 43 5.16 1.11 11.53
N VAL A 44 5.35 0.27 12.54
CA VAL A 44 4.65 0.41 13.84
C VAL A 44 5.01 1.73 14.53
N GLY A 45 6.30 2.14 14.49
CA GLY A 45 6.74 3.40 15.09
C GLY A 45 6.01 4.62 14.51
N TYR A 46 5.93 4.72 13.19
CA TYR A 46 5.31 5.91 12.56
C TYR A 46 3.78 5.89 12.53
N VAL A 47 3.15 4.72 12.52
CA VAL A 47 1.67 4.66 12.59
C VAL A 47 1.13 5.19 13.92
N HIS A 48 1.82 4.95 15.03
CA HIS A 48 1.46 5.56 16.32
C HIS A 48 1.58 7.08 16.28
N GLN A 49 2.66 7.61 15.66
CA GLN A 49 2.88 9.04 15.54
C GLN A 49 1.82 9.73 14.65
N TYR A 50 1.37 9.08 13.59
CA TYR A 50 0.47 9.68 12.58
C TYR A 50 -0.97 9.15 12.65
N HIS A 51 -1.31 8.34 13.67
CA HIS A 51 -2.64 7.75 13.87
C HIS A 51 -3.16 7.00 12.64
N LEU A 52 -2.31 6.16 12.06
CA LEU A 52 -2.64 5.32 10.92
C LEU A 52 -2.78 3.85 11.35
N ASP A 53 -3.42 3.07 10.52
CA ASP A 53 -3.44 1.62 10.66
C ASP A 53 -2.12 1.03 10.13
N PRO A 54 -1.37 0.25 10.91
CA PRO A 54 -0.13 -0.37 10.46
C PRO A 54 -0.32 -1.32 9.27
N ALA A 55 -1.46 -2.01 9.18
CA ALA A 55 -1.78 -2.83 8.03
C ALA A 55 -1.97 -2.00 6.75
N LEU A 56 -2.47 -0.78 6.88
CA LEU A 56 -2.58 0.16 5.75
C LEU A 56 -1.20 0.57 5.24
N ILE A 57 -0.26 0.91 6.13
CA ILE A 57 1.10 1.27 5.68
C ILE A 57 1.81 0.08 5.05
N ALA A 58 1.72 -1.12 5.65
CA ALA A 58 2.27 -2.34 5.05
C ALA A 58 1.68 -2.61 3.65
N ALA A 59 0.38 -2.44 3.48
CA ALA A 59 -0.32 -2.60 2.21
C ALA A 59 0.17 -1.59 1.15
N VAL A 60 0.30 -0.31 1.52
CA VAL A 60 0.82 0.73 0.61
C VAL A 60 2.27 0.44 0.23
N VAL A 61 3.15 0.09 1.20
CA VAL A 61 4.54 -0.28 0.90
C VAL A 61 4.62 -1.47 -0.05
N TYR A 62 3.78 -2.48 0.17
CA TYR A 62 3.75 -3.63 -0.73
C TYR A 62 3.28 -3.24 -2.13
N GLU A 63 2.20 -2.46 -2.24
CA GLU A 63 1.65 -2.04 -3.54
C GLU A 63 2.64 -1.16 -4.32
N GLU A 64 3.34 -0.26 -3.63
CA GLU A 64 4.28 0.69 -4.25
C GLU A 64 5.61 0.03 -4.69
N SER A 65 6.17 -0.85 -3.89
CA SER A 65 7.53 -1.36 -4.12
C SER A 65 7.73 -2.86 -3.86
N ARG A 66 6.71 -3.58 -3.37
CA ARG A 66 6.85 -4.94 -2.82
C ARG A 66 7.98 -5.05 -1.80
N PHE A 67 8.08 -4.04 -0.94
CA PHE A 67 9.15 -3.87 0.06
C PHE A 67 10.57 -3.74 -0.52
N THR A 68 10.72 -3.26 -1.75
CA THR A 68 12.03 -3.05 -2.38
C THR A 68 12.51 -1.62 -2.11
N ALA A 69 13.42 -1.44 -1.15
CA ALA A 69 13.90 -0.12 -0.72
C ALA A 69 14.58 0.68 -1.83
N ASN A 70 15.27 0.00 -2.75
CA ASN A 70 15.96 0.64 -3.88
C ASN A 70 15.08 0.80 -5.13
N SER A 71 13.75 0.64 -4.99
CA SER A 71 12.82 0.77 -6.11
C SER A 71 12.81 2.20 -6.65
N ARG A 72 12.78 2.31 -7.98
CA ARG A 72 12.61 3.59 -8.68
C ARG A 72 11.69 3.41 -9.88
N SER A 73 10.64 4.20 -9.95
CA SER A 73 9.71 4.17 -11.08
C SER A 73 10.22 4.97 -12.28
N SER A 74 9.62 4.75 -13.45
CA SER A 74 9.85 5.56 -14.65
C SER A 74 9.46 7.05 -14.47
N ALA A 75 8.49 7.32 -13.59
CA ALA A 75 8.10 8.67 -13.20
C ALA A 75 9.07 9.32 -12.19
N GLY A 76 10.10 8.59 -11.73
CA GLY A 76 11.10 9.08 -10.80
C GLY A 76 10.71 9.01 -9.33
N ALA A 77 9.66 8.28 -8.98
CA ALA A 77 9.32 7.97 -7.58
C ALA A 77 10.35 7.00 -6.99
N ILE A 78 10.66 7.12 -5.69
CA ILE A 78 11.79 6.46 -5.04
C ILE A 78 11.36 5.78 -3.74
N GLY A 79 11.90 4.59 -3.52
CA GLY A 79 11.90 3.88 -2.24
C GLY A 79 10.65 3.07 -1.97
N LEU A 80 10.50 2.66 -0.72
CA LEU A 80 9.46 1.73 -0.25
C LEU A 80 8.04 2.22 -0.53
N MET A 81 7.79 3.51 -0.34
CA MET A 81 6.48 4.15 -0.52
C MET A 81 6.42 5.02 -1.79
N GLN A 82 7.38 4.86 -2.71
CA GLN A 82 7.42 5.50 -4.03
C GLN A 82 7.15 7.01 -4.01
N LEU A 83 7.91 7.73 -3.18
CA LEU A 83 7.76 9.17 -3.08
C LEU A 83 8.44 9.90 -4.25
N LEU A 84 7.73 10.83 -4.87
CA LEU A 84 8.34 11.75 -5.83
C LEU A 84 9.28 12.71 -5.09
N PRO A 85 10.45 13.05 -5.66
CA PRO A 85 11.38 14.00 -5.06
C PRO A 85 10.76 15.36 -4.72
N SER A 86 9.82 15.85 -5.53
CA SER A 86 9.08 17.10 -5.27
C SER A 86 8.18 16.99 -4.04
N THR A 87 7.43 15.89 -3.92
CA THR A 87 6.58 15.60 -2.77
C THR A 87 7.40 15.51 -1.49
N ALA A 88 8.51 14.77 -1.55
CA ALA A 88 9.38 14.57 -0.40
C ALA A 88 10.06 15.88 0.08
N ARG A 89 10.42 16.79 -0.83
CA ARG A 89 10.89 18.13 -0.44
C ARG A 89 9.81 18.93 0.29
N GLY A 90 8.56 18.86 -0.18
CA GLY A 90 7.43 19.49 0.53
C GLY A 90 7.27 18.93 1.94
N ILE A 91 7.36 17.60 2.10
CA ILE A 91 7.27 16.93 3.40
C ILE A 91 8.45 17.38 4.30
N ALA A 92 9.68 17.38 3.78
CA ALA A 92 10.86 17.80 4.52
C ALA A 92 10.72 19.22 5.06
N ALA A 93 10.21 20.15 4.24
CA ALA A 93 9.96 21.53 4.66
C ALA A 93 8.95 21.63 5.83
N HIS A 94 7.94 20.76 5.87
CA HIS A 94 6.94 20.73 6.95
C HIS A 94 7.42 19.97 8.20
N THR A 95 8.38 19.05 8.05
CA THR A 95 8.87 18.19 9.14
C THR A 95 10.24 18.59 9.69
N GLY A 96 10.78 19.74 9.27
CA GLY A 96 12.05 20.29 9.77
C GLY A 96 13.30 19.70 9.12
N GLY A 97 13.17 19.04 7.98
CA GLY A 97 14.28 18.42 7.23
C GLY A 97 15.12 19.44 6.44
N THR A 98 15.95 20.24 7.11
CA THR A 98 16.73 21.34 6.49
C THR A 98 17.88 20.89 5.59
N LYS A 99 18.32 19.63 5.67
CA LYS A 99 19.45 19.07 4.91
C LYS A 99 19.06 17.88 4.03
N PHE A 100 17.78 17.79 3.64
CA PHE A 100 17.23 16.67 2.89
C PHE A 100 17.63 16.72 1.40
N ASP A 101 18.29 15.67 0.91
CA ASP A 101 18.50 15.42 -0.53
C ASP A 101 17.70 14.19 -0.99
N PRO A 102 16.59 14.39 -1.73
CA PRO A 102 15.74 13.30 -2.14
C PRO A 102 16.41 12.26 -3.05
N ARG A 103 17.57 12.57 -3.65
CA ARG A 103 18.28 11.62 -4.52
C ARG A 103 19.01 10.53 -3.75
N HIS A 104 19.32 10.78 -2.47
CA HIS A 104 20.01 9.87 -1.58
C HIS A 104 19.10 9.43 -0.45
N ASP A 105 18.47 10.37 0.23
CA ASP A 105 17.76 10.12 1.47
C ASP A 105 16.48 9.28 1.28
N LEU A 106 15.83 9.34 0.10
CA LEU A 106 14.65 8.52 -0.17
C LEU A 106 14.93 7.02 -0.33
N TYR A 107 16.18 6.60 -0.44
CA TYR A 107 16.56 5.18 -0.39
C TYR A 107 16.72 4.68 1.04
N ASP A 108 16.80 5.55 2.04
CA ASP A 108 16.72 5.16 3.43
C ASP A 108 15.29 4.68 3.74
N ALA A 109 15.19 3.43 4.17
CA ALA A 109 13.92 2.74 4.37
C ALA A 109 13.09 3.40 5.46
N ASP A 110 13.73 3.79 6.57
CA ASP A 110 13.05 4.39 7.72
C ASP A 110 12.52 5.78 7.38
N LEU A 111 13.35 6.62 6.76
CA LEU A 111 12.93 7.94 6.31
C LEU A 111 11.82 7.87 5.26
N ASN A 112 11.90 6.92 4.33
CA ASN A 112 10.91 6.76 3.28
C ASN A 112 9.55 6.37 3.85
N ILE A 113 9.50 5.39 4.79
CA ILE A 113 8.28 5.01 5.51
C ILE A 113 7.74 6.18 6.34
N ARG A 114 8.60 6.91 7.05
CA ARG A 114 8.21 8.09 7.81
C ARG A 114 7.54 9.14 6.94
N TYR A 115 8.16 9.51 5.82
CA TYR A 115 7.64 10.54 4.93
C TYR A 115 6.37 10.09 4.22
N GLY A 116 6.32 8.85 3.74
CA GLY A 116 5.12 8.30 3.10
C GLY A 116 3.94 8.19 4.06
N SER A 117 4.18 7.76 5.30
CA SER A 117 3.17 7.72 6.36
C SER A 117 2.65 9.12 6.71
N TRP A 118 3.55 10.10 6.88
CA TRP A 118 3.15 11.50 7.09
C TRP A 118 2.28 12.00 5.94
N TYR A 119 2.67 11.75 4.70
CA TYR A 119 1.94 12.21 3.53
C TYR A 119 0.53 11.58 3.44
N LEU A 120 0.44 10.28 3.70
CA LEU A 120 -0.85 9.60 3.72
C LEU A 120 -1.77 10.13 4.84
N ALA A 121 -1.22 10.38 6.03
CA ALA A 121 -1.96 10.99 7.14
C ALA A 121 -2.44 12.40 6.78
N HIS A 122 -1.59 13.21 6.16
CA HIS A 122 -1.93 14.55 5.67
C HIS A 122 -3.09 14.51 4.66
N LEU A 123 -3.05 13.57 3.70
CA LEU A 123 -4.13 13.40 2.72
C LEU A 123 -5.44 12.94 3.38
N ARG A 124 -5.37 12.03 4.36
CA ARG A 124 -6.55 11.62 5.12
C ARG A 124 -7.17 12.78 5.90
N GLN A 125 -6.34 13.60 6.52
CA GLN A 125 -6.81 14.81 7.21
C GLN A 125 -7.43 15.82 6.25
N LYS A 126 -6.81 16.04 5.09
CA LYS A 126 -7.31 16.94 4.06
C LYS A 126 -8.72 16.57 3.60
N TYR A 127 -9.00 15.30 3.42
CA TYR A 127 -10.31 14.81 2.97
C TYR A 127 -11.23 14.40 4.12
N ALA A 128 -10.86 14.67 5.37
CA ALA A 128 -11.69 14.36 6.54
C ALA A 128 -13.10 14.99 6.42
N GLY A 129 -14.10 14.34 7.00
CA GLY A 129 -15.49 14.77 6.91
C GLY A 129 -16.26 14.29 5.67
N ARG A 130 -15.58 13.69 4.69
CA ARG A 130 -16.23 13.00 3.57
C ARG A 130 -16.38 11.50 3.89
N ARG A 131 -17.47 10.90 3.42
CA ARG A 131 -17.72 9.45 3.58
C ARG A 131 -16.67 8.57 2.87
N ASP A 132 -16.13 9.08 1.76
CA ASP A 132 -15.13 8.47 0.89
C ASP A 132 -13.69 8.95 1.20
N SER A 133 -13.46 9.52 2.39
CA SER A 133 -12.17 10.16 2.76
C SER A 133 -10.97 9.21 2.65
N GLY A 134 -11.12 7.93 3.02
CA GLY A 134 -10.05 6.94 2.92
C GLY A 134 -9.66 6.67 1.47
N ASP A 135 -10.66 6.45 0.61
CA ASP A 135 -10.45 6.18 -0.82
C ASP A 135 -9.87 7.40 -1.53
N LEU A 136 -10.32 8.61 -1.17
CA LEU A 136 -9.78 9.85 -1.71
C LEU A 136 -8.33 10.09 -1.30
N ALA A 137 -7.95 9.73 -0.08
CA ALA A 137 -6.56 9.82 0.37
C ALA A 137 -5.66 8.87 -0.41
N LEU A 138 -6.07 7.61 -0.61
CA LEU A 138 -5.34 6.63 -1.43
C LEU A 138 -5.29 7.06 -2.90
N ALA A 139 -6.41 7.53 -3.44
CA ALA A 139 -6.46 8.05 -4.80
C ALA A 139 -5.54 9.26 -4.99
N ALA A 140 -5.45 10.15 -4.02
CA ALA A 140 -4.57 11.32 -4.06
C ALA A 140 -3.10 10.94 -3.87
N TYR A 141 -2.82 9.89 -3.10
CA TYR A 141 -1.47 9.34 -2.97
C TYR A 141 -0.96 8.85 -4.32
N ASN A 142 -1.76 8.05 -5.01
CA ASN A 142 -1.40 7.46 -6.31
C ASN A 142 -1.49 8.43 -7.49
N ALA A 143 -2.63 9.11 -7.65
CA ALA A 143 -2.90 9.98 -8.81
C ALA A 143 -2.42 11.43 -8.63
N GLY A 144 -2.01 11.79 -7.42
CA GLY A 144 -1.68 13.17 -7.04
C GLY A 144 -2.91 13.97 -6.58
N GLN A 145 -2.68 14.79 -5.56
CA GLN A 145 -3.70 15.60 -4.88
C GLN A 145 -4.49 16.51 -5.83
N ALA A 146 -3.81 17.16 -6.80
CA ALA A 146 -4.46 18.08 -7.73
C ALA A 146 -5.55 17.42 -8.59
N ASN A 147 -5.36 16.15 -8.96
CA ASN A 147 -6.38 15.40 -9.71
C ASN A 147 -7.62 15.14 -8.84
N VAL A 148 -7.42 14.69 -7.61
CA VAL A 148 -8.53 14.41 -6.69
C VAL A 148 -9.28 15.70 -6.33
N ASP A 149 -8.58 16.79 -6.05
CA ASP A 149 -9.19 18.10 -5.77
C ASP A 149 -10.09 18.56 -6.95
N ARG A 150 -9.62 18.38 -8.18
CA ARG A 150 -10.41 18.66 -9.37
C ARG A 150 -11.64 17.75 -9.46
N TRP A 151 -11.51 16.43 -9.21
CA TRP A 151 -12.65 15.52 -9.23
C TRP A 151 -13.69 15.88 -8.16
N ILE A 152 -13.24 16.33 -6.99
CA ILE A 152 -14.12 16.81 -5.92
C ILE A 152 -14.88 18.06 -6.38
N SER A 153 -14.19 19.05 -6.97
CA SER A 153 -14.83 20.31 -7.41
C SER A 153 -15.87 20.11 -8.52
N GLU A 154 -15.72 19.06 -9.32
CA GLU A 154 -16.63 18.69 -10.40
C GLU A 154 -17.76 17.73 -9.94
N THR A 155 -17.73 17.29 -8.68
CA THR A 155 -18.73 16.36 -8.12
C THR A 155 -19.80 17.18 -7.34
N PRO A 156 -21.10 17.00 -7.64
CA PRO A 156 -22.16 17.65 -6.88
C PRO A 156 -22.09 17.35 -5.37
N ALA A 157 -22.45 18.32 -4.54
CA ALA A 157 -22.44 18.17 -3.09
C ALA A 157 -23.24 16.95 -2.63
N GLY A 158 -22.70 16.20 -1.66
CA GLY A 158 -23.33 15.00 -1.09
C GLY A 158 -23.20 13.73 -1.95
N ARG A 159 -22.60 13.79 -3.14
CA ARG A 159 -22.33 12.62 -3.97
C ARG A 159 -20.92 12.08 -3.71
N PRO A 160 -20.72 10.76 -3.81
CA PRO A 160 -19.37 10.16 -3.77
C PRO A 160 -18.56 10.61 -4.99
N VAL A 161 -17.27 10.85 -4.78
CA VAL A 161 -16.37 11.27 -5.85
C VAL A 161 -15.98 10.07 -6.70
N ARG A 162 -16.18 10.18 -8.00
CA ARG A 162 -15.73 9.14 -8.93
C ARG A 162 -14.23 9.31 -9.23
N VAL A 163 -13.40 8.38 -8.79
CA VAL A 163 -12.00 8.27 -9.21
C VAL A 163 -11.97 8.00 -10.73
N ARG A 164 -11.38 8.91 -11.51
CA ARG A 164 -11.50 8.86 -12.97
C ARG A 164 -10.49 7.95 -13.64
N PHE A 165 -9.28 7.82 -13.08
CA PHE A 165 -8.26 6.96 -13.65
C PHE A 165 -8.50 5.50 -13.26
N ALA A 166 -8.51 4.59 -14.25
CA ALA A 166 -8.71 3.17 -14.02
C ALA A 166 -7.61 2.60 -13.11
N ALA A 167 -6.35 2.88 -13.43
CA ALA A 167 -5.21 2.43 -12.63
C ALA A 167 -5.28 2.89 -11.16
N THR A 168 -5.81 4.10 -10.90
CA THR A 168 -5.97 4.57 -9.52
C THR A 168 -7.13 3.88 -8.80
N ARG A 169 -8.21 3.51 -9.50
CA ARG A 169 -9.28 2.69 -8.90
C ARG A 169 -8.77 1.30 -8.53
N ASP A 170 -7.99 0.69 -9.42
CA ASP A 170 -7.38 -0.62 -9.19
C ASP A 170 -6.42 -0.54 -7.99
N TYR A 171 -5.56 0.48 -7.93
CA TYR A 171 -4.68 0.75 -6.79
C TYR A 171 -5.45 0.84 -5.46
N VAL A 172 -6.54 1.61 -5.40
CA VAL A 172 -7.36 1.73 -4.18
C VAL A 172 -7.93 0.39 -3.77
N ALA A 173 -8.46 -0.39 -4.74
CA ALA A 173 -9.02 -1.72 -4.48
C ALA A 173 -7.93 -2.70 -4.00
N ASP A 174 -6.76 -2.70 -4.63
CA ASP A 174 -5.62 -3.56 -4.28
C ASP A 174 -5.09 -3.24 -2.88
N VAL A 175 -4.96 -1.95 -2.53
CA VAL A 175 -4.57 -1.55 -1.16
C VAL A 175 -5.59 -2.03 -0.13
N HIS A 176 -6.89 -1.88 -0.36
CA HIS A 176 -7.91 -2.40 0.56
C HIS A 176 -7.85 -3.93 0.72
N HIS A 177 -7.65 -4.65 -0.38
CA HIS A 177 -7.47 -6.09 -0.35
C HIS A 177 -6.23 -6.46 0.48
N LEU A 178 -5.09 -5.83 0.22
CA LEU A 178 -3.84 -6.05 0.95
C LEU A 178 -3.98 -5.71 2.45
N VAL A 179 -4.68 -4.64 2.81
CA VAL A 179 -4.97 -4.33 4.23
C VAL A 179 -5.65 -5.51 4.92
N SER A 180 -6.65 -6.13 4.28
CA SER A 180 -7.33 -7.30 4.84
C SER A 180 -6.40 -8.49 5.04
N LEU A 181 -5.48 -8.72 4.08
CA LEU A 181 -4.48 -9.78 4.14
C LEU A 181 -3.45 -9.54 5.24
N TYR A 182 -2.93 -8.32 5.35
CA TYR A 182 -1.95 -7.97 6.39
C TYR A 182 -2.56 -8.06 7.79
N ARG A 183 -3.79 -7.60 8.00
CA ARG A 183 -4.50 -7.78 9.28
C ARG A 183 -4.66 -9.26 9.62
N LYS A 184 -5.12 -10.08 8.66
CA LYS A 184 -5.31 -11.52 8.84
C LYS A 184 -4.01 -12.26 9.18
N ALA A 185 -2.91 -11.92 8.50
CA ALA A 185 -1.65 -12.66 8.62
C ALA A 185 -0.72 -12.12 9.71
N TYR A 186 -0.77 -10.82 10.00
CA TYR A 186 0.19 -10.12 10.84
C TYR A 186 -0.44 -9.26 11.93
N GLY A 187 -1.74 -9.38 12.20
CA GLY A 187 -2.44 -8.57 13.20
C GLY A 187 -1.73 -8.52 14.54
N ASP A 188 -1.32 -9.68 15.07
CA ASP A 188 -0.57 -9.78 16.34
C ASP A 188 0.79 -9.04 16.28
N GLN A 189 1.46 -9.03 15.13
CA GLN A 189 2.76 -8.38 14.95
C GLN A 189 2.63 -6.86 14.74
N LEU A 190 1.52 -6.44 14.14
CA LEU A 190 1.24 -5.04 13.82
C LEU A 190 0.50 -4.31 14.96
N GLY A 191 0.07 -5.02 16.00
CA GLY A 191 -0.71 -4.43 17.09
C GLY A 191 -2.11 -3.99 16.66
N SER A 192 -2.65 -4.60 15.61
CA SER A 192 -4.00 -4.35 15.07
C SER A 192 -4.96 -5.49 15.45
N GLY A 193 -4.86 -5.97 16.70
CA GLY A 193 -5.79 -6.94 17.31
C GLY A 193 -6.93 -6.26 18.03
#